data_9d95cd25d84f562ca7c4b0455748fc48
#
_entry.id   9d95cd25d84f562ca7c4b0455748fc48
#
_cell.length_a   1.000
_cell.length_b   1.000
_cell.length_c   1.000
_cell.angle_alpha   90.00
_cell.angle_beta   90.00
_cell.angle_gamma   90.00
#
_symmetry.space_group_name_H-M   'P 1'
#
loop_
_entity.id
_entity.type
_entity.pdbx_description
1 polymer ?
#
loop_
_entity_poly.entity_id
_entity_poly.type
_entity_poly.pdbx_seq_one_letter_code
_entity_poly.pdbx_strand_id
1 'polypeptide(L)' 'YFVQAGAFSKQDTAHSLSRKLTQFGNARVAEADVDGKRFYRVRLGPFSFPEEAEVTLAKVRNYGIQNASVVRD' A
#
# COMPACT_ATOMS: atom_id res chain seq x y z
N TYR A 1 6.49 -1.28 -9.88
CA TYR A 1 6.68 -1.53 -8.46
C TYR A 1 5.71 -0.73 -7.64
N PHE A 2 5.23 -1.33 -6.57
CA PHE A 2 4.33 -0.68 -5.61
C PHE A 2 4.85 -0.87 -4.20
N VAL A 3 4.52 0.08 -3.33
CA VAL A 3 4.67 -0.13 -1.89
C VAL A 3 3.32 -0.56 -1.36
N GLN A 4 3.22 -1.79 -0.88
CA GLN A 4 1.99 -2.31 -0.30
C GLN A 4 2.03 -2.08 1.21
N ALA A 5 1.11 -1.24 1.68
CA ALA A 5 1.07 -0.85 3.08
C ALA A 5 0.26 -1.81 3.95
N GLY A 6 -0.69 -2.52 3.33
CA GLY A 6 -1.49 -3.49 4.07
C GLY A 6 -2.62 -4.04 3.23
N ALA A 7 -3.29 -5.05 3.78
CA ALA A 7 -4.48 -5.63 3.19
C ALA A 7 -5.52 -5.78 4.29
N PHE A 8 -6.74 -5.34 4.02
CA PHE A 8 -7.80 -5.29 5.02
C PHE A 8 -9.07 -5.94 4.50
N SER A 9 -9.83 -6.55 5.37
CA SER A 9 -11.13 -7.11 5.02
C SER A 9 -12.22 -6.04 4.94
N LYS A 10 -11.98 -4.87 5.51
CA LYS A 10 -12.92 -3.75 5.53
C LYS A 10 -12.48 -2.64 4.59
N GLN A 11 -13.38 -2.23 3.71
CA GLN A 11 -13.12 -1.18 2.74
C GLN A 11 -12.82 0.16 3.43
N ASP A 12 -13.58 0.50 4.46
CA ASP A 12 -13.41 1.77 5.18
C ASP A 12 -12.03 1.90 5.81
N THR A 13 -11.51 0.82 6.38
CA THR A 13 -10.18 0.80 6.97
C THR A 13 -9.12 1.05 5.91
N ALA A 14 -9.23 0.39 4.76
CA ALA A 14 -8.29 0.55 3.67
C ALA A 14 -8.32 1.98 3.11
N HIS A 15 -9.49 2.54 2.89
CA HIS A 15 -9.62 3.91 2.38
C HIS A 15 -9.08 4.94 3.36
N SER A 16 -9.32 4.73 4.66
CA SER A 16 -8.80 5.62 5.69
C SER A 16 -7.27 5.65 5.69
N LEU A 17 -6.64 4.48 5.60
CA LEU A 17 -5.19 4.39 5.51
C LEU A 17 -4.66 5.00 4.22
N SER A 18 -5.32 4.73 3.10
CA SER A 18 -4.94 5.29 1.81
C SER A 18 -4.88 6.81 1.86
N ARG A 19 -5.88 7.45 2.45
CA ARG A 19 -5.90 8.91 2.59
C ARG A 19 -4.72 9.44 3.41
N LYS A 20 -4.34 8.73 4.46
CA LYS A 20 -3.20 9.12 5.29
C LYS A 20 -1.87 9.00 4.54
N LEU A 21 -1.78 8.03 3.64
CA LEU A 21 -0.54 7.75 2.92
C LEU A 21 -0.37 8.60 1.65
N THR A 22 -1.37 9.39 1.26
CA THR A 22 -1.22 10.27 0.09
C THR A 22 -0.10 11.28 0.25
N GLN A 23 0.31 11.58 1.48
CA GLN A 23 1.46 12.44 1.73
C GLN A 23 2.78 11.87 1.23
N PHE A 24 2.85 10.55 1.01
CA PHE A 24 4.08 9.87 0.58
C PHE A 24 4.07 9.53 -0.92
N GLY A 25 2.95 9.74 -1.59
CA GLY A 25 2.82 9.42 -3.00
C GLY A 25 1.40 9.06 -3.38
N ASN A 26 1.24 8.50 -4.56
CA ASN A 26 -0.05 8.12 -5.10
C ASN A 26 -0.55 6.87 -4.40
N ALA A 27 -1.45 7.04 -3.43
CA ALA A 27 -2.01 5.92 -2.68
C ALA A 27 -3.38 5.56 -3.22
N ARG A 28 -3.64 4.26 -3.36
CA ARG A 28 -4.92 3.75 -3.82
C ARG A 28 -5.26 2.43 -3.15
N VAL A 29 -6.54 2.11 -3.19
CA VAL A 29 -7.05 0.82 -2.69
C VAL A 29 -7.31 -0.07 -3.90
N ALA A 30 -6.76 -1.28 -3.86
CA ALA A 30 -6.98 -2.30 -4.89
C ALA A 30 -7.69 -3.48 -4.27
N GLU A 31 -8.78 -3.92 -4.88
CA GLU A 31 -9.52 -5.07 -4.41
C GLU A 31 -8.86 -6.36 -4.88
N ALA A 32 -8.88 -7.38 -4.04
CA ALA A 32 -8.37 -8.71 -4.37
C ALA A 32 -9.25 -9.77 -3.73
N ASP A 33 -9.52 -10.83 -4.49
CA ASP A 33 -10.24 -11.99 -3.96
C ASP A 33 -9.24 -13.10 -3.71
N VAL A 34 -9.21 -13.59 -2.47
CA VAL A 34 -8.31 -14.67 -2.05
C VAL A 34 -9.15 -15.73 -1.36
N ASP A 35 -9.21 -16.92 -1.94
CA ASP A 35 -9.97 -18.06 -1.41
C ASP A 35 -11.43 -17.70 -1.08
N GLY A 36 -12.07 -16.96 -1.99
CA GLY A 36 -13.47 -16.57 -1.85
C GLY A 36 -13.71 -15.38 -0.92
N LYS A 37 -12.65 -14.80 -0.37
CA LYS A 37 -12.74 -13.63 0.51
C LYS A 37 -12.18 -12.41 -0.20
N ARG A 38 -12.85 -11.27 -0.02
CA ARG A 38 -12.41 -10.01 -0.60
C ARG A 38 -11.53 -9.26 0.38
N PHE A 39 -10.37 -8.82 -0.11
CA PHE A 39 -9.45 -7.96 0.62
C PHE A 39 -9.24 -6.65 -0.12
N TYR A 40 -8.93 -5.61 0.64
CA TYR A 40 -8.66 -4.28 0.12
C TYR A 40 -7.21 -3.96 0.44
N ARG A 41 -6.38 -3.89 -0.61
CA ARG A 41 -4.95 -3.63 -0.48
C ARG A 41 -4.68 -2.16 -0.64
N VAL A 42 -3.88 -1.60 0.27
CA VAL A 42 -3.45 -0.21 0.17
C VAL A 42 -2.06 -0.19 -0.44
N ARG A 43 -1.94 0.47 -1.59
CA ARG A 43 -0.70 0.51 -2.36
C ARG A 43 -0.36 1.93 -2.76
N LEU A 44 0.94 2.23 -2.79
CA LEU A 44 1.47 3.48 -3.33
C LEU A 44 2.22 3.18 -4.63
N GLY A 45 2.10 4.05 -5.60
CA GLY A 45 2.75 3.87 -6.88
C GLY A 45 1.80 4.12 -8.04
N PRO A 46 2.13 3.61 -9.23
CA PRO A 46 3.29 2.76 -9.55
C PRO A 46 4.61 3.53 -9.56
N PHE A 47 5.68 2.84 -9.22
CA PHE A 47 7.04 3.35 -9.33
C PHE A 47 7.74 2.66 -10.49
N SER A 48 8.49 3.43 -11.29
CA SER A 48 9.21 2.88 -12.44
C SER A 48 10.46 2.12 -12.01
N PHE A 49 11.09 2.56 -10.92
CA PHE A 49 12.34 1.97 -10.45
C PHE A 49 12.21 1.48 -9.02
N PRO A 50 12.83 0.34 -8.69
CA PRO A 50 12.77 -0.20 -7.33
C PRO A 50 13.37 0.74 -6.28
N GLU A 51 14.35 1.56 -6.65
CA GLU A 51 14.97 2.52 -5.74
C GLU A 51 13.96 3.55 -5.23
N GLU A 52 13.07 4.02 -6.11
CA GLU A 52 12.01 4.94 -5.72
C GLU A 52 11.04 4.30 -4.74
N ALA A 53 10.68 3.05 -5.00
CA ALA A 53 9.79 2.29 -4.12
C ALA A 53 10.43 2.09 -2.75
N GLU A 54 11.74 1.80 -2.71
CA GLU A 54 12.48 1.60 -1.45
C GLU A 54 12.50 2.86 -0.59
N VAL A 55 12.68 4.04 -1.22
CA VAL A 55 12.65 5.31 -0.49
C VAL A 55 11.27 5.53 0.12
N THR A 56 10.22 5.30 -0.64
CA THR A 56 8.85 5.44 -0.15
C THR A 56 8.54 4.41 0.93
N LEU A 57 9.03 3.19 0.77
CA LEU A 57 8.87 2.14 1.78
C LEU A 57 9.44 2.57 3.13
N ALA A 58 10.63 3.17 3.14
CA ALA A 58 11.24 3.65 4.37
C ALA A 58 10.36 4.71 5.05
N LYS A 59 9.79 5.62 4.28
CA LYS A 59 8.89 6.66 4.81
C LYS A 59 7.63 6.05 5.42
N VAL A 60 7.05 5.08 4.74
CA VAL A 60 5.84 4.40 5.20
C VAL A 60 6.11 3.63 6.48
N ARG A 61 7.25 2.95 6.57
CA ARG A 61 7.64 2.23 7.79
C ARG A 61 7.87 3.18 8.95
N ASN A 62 8.52 4.32 8.69
CA ASN A 62 8.75 5.34 9.72
C ASN A 62 7.45 5.97 10.22
N TYR A 63 6.44 6.01 9.37
CA TYR A 63 5.11 6.48 9.75
C TYR A 63 4.43 5.52 10.73
N GLY A 64 4.88 4.28 10.81
CA GLY A 64 4.37 3.27 11.75
C GLY A 64 3.85 2.00 11.12
N ILE A 65 3.98 1.85 9.81
CA ILE A 65 3.47 0.66 9.10
C ILE A 65 4.64 -0.28 8.85
N GLN A 66 4.92 -1.10 9.86
CA GLN A 66 6.11 -1.96 9.86
C GLN A 66 6.03 -3.11 8.85
N ASN A 67 4.83 -3.53 8.49
CA ASN A 67 4.62 -4.67 7.59
C ASN A 67 4.56 -4.26 6.12
N ALA A 68 4.81 -2.99 5.81
CA ALA A 68 4.85 -2.53 4.43
C ALA A 68 6.00 -3.20 3.67
N SER A 69 5.78 -3.45 2.39
CA SER A 69 6.77 -4.10 1.54
C SER A 69 6.64 -3.61 0.10
N VAL A 70 7.73 -3.76 -0.65
CA VAL A 70 7.71 -3.50 -2.09
C VAL A 70 7.17 -4.73 -2.79
N VAL A 71 6.19 -4.53 -3.66
CA VAL A 71 5.62 -5.61 -4.47
C VAL A 71 5.74 -5.25 -5.93
N ARG A 72 5.83 -6.28 -6.75
CA ARG A 72 5.94 -6.15 -8.20
C ARG A 72 4.78 -6.86 -8.85
N ASP A 73 4.07 -6.17 -9.71
CA ASP A 73 2.98 -6.78 -10.49
C ASP A 73 3.45 -7.25 -11.84
#